data_f7fce0573ec28ccba8278997c29589f6
#
_entry.id   f7fce0573ec28ccba8278997c29589f6
#
_cell.length_a   1.000
_cell.length_b   1.000
_cell.length_c   1.000
_cell.angle_alpha   90.00
_cell.angle_beta   90.00
_cell.angle_gamma   90.00
#
_symmetry.space_group_name_H-M   'P 1'
#
loop_
_entity.id
_entity.type
_entity.pdbx_description
1 polymer ?
#
loop_
_entity_poly.entity_id
_entity_poly.type
_entity_poly.pdbx_seq_one_letter_code
_entity_poly.pdbx_strand_id
1 'polypeptide(L)'
;MNILLIKQTSLGDVLHASGHIRRVRKYYPDAHLTLLTSVGAADLFHYNPHIDELISFDRYWIKYQWFRHPIMCLRHGSEIMAKVRQRNYDLVIDLQGRWKTVLFLWGARAKRRVVKGRWWFATRFHQPELHAIEELDGVLGVAGLPRADSQMEIYLSEKEVEFVNAQLGRAGIIDKRLVVLSPMSRWPTKNWALQRYRELCDALPADCAVVVTGTEA
;
A
#
# COMPACT_ATOMS: atom_id res chain seq x y z
N MET A 1 17.71 15.51 2.01
CA MET A 1 17.71 14.31 1.15
C MET A 1 16.30 14.08 0.65
N ASN A 2 16.10 13.70 -0.64
CA ASN A 2 14.79 13.37 -1.19
C ASN A 2 14.76 11.89 -1.56
N ILE A 3 13.75 11.17 -1.09
CA ILE A 3 13.57 9.73 -1.35
C ILE A 3 12.19 9.49 -1.97
N LEU A 4 12.14 8.71 -3.05
CA LEU A 4 10.91 8.23 -3.65
C LEU A 4 10.77 6.72 -3.42
N LEU A 5 9.68 6.31 -2.83
CA LEU A 5 9.27 4.91 -2.73
C LEU A 5 8.14 4.64 -3.72
N ILE A 6 8.19 3.50 -4.42
CA ILE A 6 7.18 3.11 -5.40
C ILE A 6 6.60 1.77 -4.99
N LYS A 7 5.30 1.74 -4.63
CA LYS A 7 4.55 0.52 -4.32
C LYS A 7 3.07 0.71 -4.67
N GLN A 8 2.58 0.02 -5.69
CA GLN A 8 1.25 0.29 -6.26
C GLN A 8 0.20 -0.77 -5.94
N THR A 9 0.56 -2.04 -5.78
CA THR A 9 -0.38 -3.16 -5.64
C THR A 9 0.20 -4.38 -4.93
N SER A 10 -0.64 -5.32 -4.45
CA SER A 10 -2.08 -5.18 -4.18
C SER A 10 -2.29 -4.43 -2.86
N LEU A 11 -3.54 -4.19 -2.43
CA LEU A 11 -3.81 -3.43 -1.19
C LEU A 11 -3.05 -4.03 0.01
N GLY A 12 -3.13 -5.36 0.22
CA GLY A 12 -2.38 -6.06 1.27
C GLY A 12 -0.86 -5.95 1.09
N ASP A 13 -0.33 -6.09 -0.15
CA ASP A 13 1.11 -5.95 -0.40
C ASP A 13 1.60 -4.51 -0.17
N VAL A 14 0.73 -3.52 -0.38
CA VAL A 14 1.04 -2.11 -0.09
C VAL A 14 1.04 -1.88 1.40
N LEU A 15 0.10 -2.48 2.14
CA LEU A 15 0.08 -2.44 3.60
C LEU A 15 1.34 -3.08 4.21
N HIS A 16 1.83 -4.21 3.66
CA HIS A 16 3.11 -4.80 4.07
C HIS A 16 4.29 -3.82 3.97
N ALA A 17 4.22 -2.84 3.07
CA ALA A 17 5.27 -1.84 2.94
C ALA A 17 5.23 -0.75 4.04
N SER A 18 4.16 -0.63 4.85
CA SER A 18 4.03 0.44 5.86
C SER A 18 5.16 0.41 6.90
N GLY A 19 5.47 -0.74 7.46
CA GLY A 19 6.59 -0.90 8.39
C GLY A 19 7.96 -0.61 7.74
N HIS A 20 8.09 -0.91 6.44
CA HIS A 20 9.30 -0.60 5.67
C HIS A 20 9.44 0.90 5.40
N ILE A 21 8.34 1.62 5.17
CA ILE A 21 8.30 3.08 5.05
C ILE A 21 8.75 3.73 6.36
N ARG A 22 8.22 3.27 7.53
CA ARG A 22 8.68 3.69 8.84
C ARG A 22 10.19 3.47 9.03
N ARG A 23 10.71 2.32 8.58
CA ARG A 23 12.15 2.02 8.64
C ARG A 23 12.97 3.01 7.82
N VAL A 24 12.52 3.38 6.61
CA VAL A 24 13.19 4.41 5.79
C VAL A 24 13.19 5.74 6.53
N ARG A 25 12.07 6.16 7.13
CA ARG A 25 11.96 7.38 7.94
C ARG A 25 12.90 7.36 9.15
N LYS A 26 12.95 6.24 9.90
CA LYS A 26 13.85 6.11 11.06
C LYS A 26 15.31 6.20 10.65
N TYR A 27 15.69 5.69 9.49
CA TYR A 27 17.07 5.71 9.01
C TYR A 27 17.45 7.08 8.39
N TYR A 28 16.49 7.77 7.78
CA TYR A 28 16.65 9.08 7.18
C TYR A 28 15.61 10.06 7.76
N PRO A 29 15.77 10.49 9.03
CA PRO A 29 14.74 11.28 9.73
C PRO A 29 14.44 12.61 9.06
N ASP A 30 15.45 13.27 8.48
CA ASP A 30 15.33 14.58 7.82
C ASP A 30 15.09 14.48 6.29
N ALA A 31 14.86 13.28 5.77
CA ALA A 31 14.59 13.14 4.33
C ALA A 31 13.16 13.55 4.00
N HIS A 32 12.97 14.19 2.85
CA HIS A 32 11.63 14.31 2.26
C HIS A 32 11.27 12.98 1.59
N LEU A 33 10.26 12.31 2.11
CA LEU A 33 9.82 10.99 1.68
C LEU A 33 8.54 11.08 0.86
N THR A 34 8.65 10.78 -0.43
CA THR A 34 7.52 10.69 -1.37
C THR A 34 7.14 9.23 -1.57
N LEU A 35 5.85 8.90 -1.48
CA LEU A 35 5.31 7.58 -1.85
C LEU A 35 4.47 7.68 -3.13
N LEU A 36 4.85 6.92 -4.15
CA LEU A 36 4.02 6.69 -5.34
C LEU A 36 3.25 5.38 -5.19
N THR A 37 1.93 5.48 -5.09
CA THR A 37 1.04 4.32 -4.90
C THR A 37 -0.17 4.35 -5.84
N SER A 38 -1.06 3.35 -5.77
CA SER A 38 -2.33 3.40 -6.51
C SER A 38 -3.38 4.23 -5.76
N VAL A 39 -4.35 4.79 -6.49
CA VAL A 39 -5.48 5.52 -5.89
C VAL A 39 -6.16 4.68 -4.81
N GLY A 40 -6.47 3.40 -5.10
CA GLY A 40 -7.14 2.53 -4.12
C GLY A 40 -6.30 2.13 -2.90
N ALA A 41 -4.99 2.45 -2.87
CA ALA A 41 -4.12 2.20 -1.73
C ALA A 41 -3.66 3.50 -1.04
N ALA A 42 -3.97 4.65 -1.65
CA ALA A 42 -3.56 5.96 -1.11
C ALA A 42 -4.14 6.21 0.28
N ASP A 43 -5.40 5.80 0.50
CA ASP A 43 -6.10 6.00 1.77
C ASP A 43 -5.40 5.32 2.95
N LEU A 44 -4.69 4.21 2.73
CA LEU A 44 -3.89 3.56 3.77
C LEU A 44 -2.77 4.46 4.33
N PHE A 45 -2.36 5.47 3.57
CA PHE A 45 -1.21 6.31 3.88
C PHE A 45 -1.53 7.78 4.06
N HIS A 46 -2.81 8.15 3.94
CA HIS A 46 -3.21 9.56 4.00
C HIS A 46 -2.79 10.25 5.31
N TYR A 47 -2.84 9.53 6.41
CA TYR A 47 -2.46 10.03 7.74
C TYR A 47 -1.13 9.46 8.24
N ASN A 48 -0.34 8.85 7.34
CA ASN A 48 0.92 8.24 7.75
C ASN A 48 2.00 9.32 8.01
N PRO A 49 2.48 9.50 9.26
CA PRO A 49 3.39 10.57 9.62
C PRO A 49 4.80 10.39 9.05
N HIS A 50 5.08 9.23 8.45
CA HIS A 50 6.37 8.93 7.86
C HIS A 50 6.49 9.38 6.40
N ILE A 51 5.39 9.85 5.79
CA ILE A 51 5.33 10.25 4.38
C ILE A 51 5.04 11.75 4.31
N ASP A 52 5.90 12.50 3.60
CA ASP A 52 5.72 13.93 3.41
C ASP A 52 4.87 14.24 2.15
N GLU A 53 4.95 13.38 1.15
CA GLU A 53 4.22 13.57 -0.11
C GLU A 53 3.67 12.24 -0.64
N LEU A 54 2.39 12.25 -0.99
CA LEU A 54 1.70 11.09 -1.55
C LEU A 54 1.30 11.37 -3.01
N ILE A 55 1.83 10.60 -3.94
CA ILE A 55 1.46 10.64 -5.35
C ILE A 55 0.63 9.39 -5.65
N SER A 56 -0.63 9.58 -6.06
CA SER A 56 -1.51 8.49 -6.43
C SER A 56 -1.68 8.36 -7.94
N PHE A 57 -1.80 7.12 -8.43
CA PHE A 57 -1.89 6.78 -9.83
C PHE A 57 -3.02 5.78 -10.09
N ASP A 58 -4.00 6.16 -10.91
CA ASP A 58 -5.12 5.28 -11.25
C ASP A 58 -4.77 4.34 -12.41
N ARG A 59 -4.14 3.22 -12.05
CA ARG A 59 -3.78 2.18 -13.00
C ARG A 59 -4.97 1.41 -13.58
N TYR A 60 -6.09 1.32 -12.83
CA TYR A 60 -7.29 0.61 -13.30
C TYR A 60 -7.97 1.43 -14.38
N TRP A 61 -8.13 2.74 -14.15
CA TRP A 61 -8.65 3.65 -15.16
C TRP A 61 -7.85 3.55 -16.46
N ILE A 62 -6.51 3.59 -16.40
CA ILE A 62 -5.66 3.42 -17.59
C ILE A 62 -5.88 2.05 -18.24
N LYS A 63 -5.93 0.96 -17.46
CA LYS A 63 -6.13 -0.39 -18.00
C LYS A 63 -7.43 -0.51 -18.78
N TYR A 64 -8.53 0.04 -18.25
CA TYR A 64 -9.86 -0.07 -18.87
C TYR A 64 -10.07 0.94 -20.01
N GLN A 65 -9.41 2.09 -19.94
CA GLN A 65 -9.58 3.15 -20.96
C GLN A 65 -8.54 3.09 -22.08
N TRP A 66 -7.49 2.27 -21.96
CA TRP A 66 -6.38 2.24 -22.91
C TRP A 66 -6.83 2.04 -24.36
N PHE A 67 -7.74 1.11 -24.61
CA PHE A 67 -8.22 0.83 -25.97
C PHE A 67 -9.21 1.87 -26.50
N ARG A 68 -9.93 2.57 -25.63
CA ARG A 68 -10.91 3.59 -26.02
C ARG A 68 -10.31 4.99 -26.11
N HIS A 69 -9.41 5.31 -25.21
CA HIS A 69 -8.85 6.66 -25.04
C HIS A 69 -7.33 6.64 -24.80
N PRO A 70 -6.51 6.12 -25.76
CA PRO A 70 -5.08 5.96 -25.56
C PRO A 70 -4.36 7.28 -25.29
N ILE A 71 -4.75 8.36 -25.98
CA ILE A 71 -4.14 9.70 -25.77
C ILE A 71 -4.39 10.23 -24.36
N MET A 72 -5.60 10.03 -23.82
CA MET A 72 -5.91 10.43 -22.43
C MET A 72 -5.12 9.61 -21.44
N CYS A 73 -4.92 8.32 -21.68
CA CYS A 73 -4.09 7.45 -20.85
C CYS A 73 -2.62 7.88 -20.83
N LEU A 74 -2.07 8.25 -22.00
CA LEU A 74 -0.73 8.79 -22.13
C LEU A 74 -0.60 10.14 -21.41
N ARG A 75 -1.58 11.03 -21.57
CA ARG A 75 -1.63 12.31 -20.87
C ARG A 75 -1.65 12.11 -19.34
N HIS A 76 -2.52 11.25 -18.84
CA HIS A 76 -2.58 10.94 -17.41
C HIS A 76 -1.25 10.37 -16.89
N GLY A 77 -0.63 9.44 -17.61
CA GLY A 77 0.69 8.92 -17.28
C GLY A 77 1.78 10.01 -17.26
N SER A 78 1.73 10.95 -18.24
CA SER A 78 2.68 12.06 -18.32
C SER A 78 2.48 13.08 -17.18
N GLU A 79 1.24 13.33 -16.76
CA GLU A 79 0.93 14.20 -15.62
C GLU A 79 1.49 13.63 -14.31
N ILE A 80 1.37 12.32 -14.09
CA ILE A 80 1.98 11.65 -12.93
C ILE A 80 3.51 11.69 -13.02
N MET A 81 4.06 11.43 -14.21
CA MET A 81 5.50 11.52 -14.41
C MET A 81 6.01 12.96 -14.18
N ALA A 82 5.24 13.97 -14.57
CA ALA A 82 5.56 15.37 -14.31
C ALA A 82 5.62 15.65 -12.79
N LYS A 83 4.66 15.14 -12.01
CA LYS A 83 4.68 15.23 -10.53
C LYS A 83 5.93 14.56 -9.97
N VAL A 84 6.24 13.33 -10.39
CA VAL A 84 7.46 12.63 -9.98
C VAL A 84 8.72 13.45 -10.31
N ARG A 85 8.74 14.13 -11.45
CA ARG A 85 9.89 14.95 -11.90
C ARG A 85 9.99 16.36 -11.28
N GLN A 86 9.03 16.76 -10.44
CA GLN A 86 9.11 18.04 -9.72
C GLN A 86 10.27 18.06 -8.70
N ARG A 87 10.71 16.86 -8.26
CA ARG A 87 11.86 16.72 -7.36
C ARG A 87 13.03 16.01 -8.02
N ASN A 88 14.23 16.36 -7.55
CA ASN A 88 15.44 15.58 -7.78
C ASN A 88 15.64 14.67 -6.57
N TYR A 89 15.61 13.36 -6.79
CA TYR A 89 15.74 12.38 -5.73
C TYR A 89 17.19 11.95 -5.54
N ASP A 90 17.61 11.80 -4.29
CA ASP A 90 18.89 11.19 -3.97
C ASP A 90 18.78 9.66 -4.11
N LEU A 91 17.61 9.09 -3.75
CA LEU A 91 17.34 7.66 -3.80
C LEU A 91 15.90 7.40 -4.28
N VAL A 92 15.74 6.52 -5.25
CA VAL A 92 14.44 5.98 -5.66
C VAL A 92 14.44 4.48 -5.46
N ILE A 93 13.44 3.96 -4.77
CA ILE A 93 13.29 2.54 -4.46
C ILE A 93 11.96 2.03 -5.02
N ASP A 94 12.00 1.15 -6.00
CA ASP A 94 10.82 0.45 -6.50
C ASP A 94 10.67 -0.91 -5.78
N LEU A 95 9.78 -0.92 -4.80
CA LEU A 95 9.41 -2.08 -3.99
C LEU A 95 8.51 -3.08 -4.73
N GLN A 96 8.04 -2.74 -5.93
CA GLN A 96 7.16 -3.58 -6.74
C GLN A 96 7.88 -4.30 -7.87
N GLY A 97 8.75 -3.62 -8.60
CA GLY A 97 9.58 -4.16 -9.67
C GLY A 97 8.81 -4.64 -10.91
N ARG A 98 7.58 -4.16 -11.14
CA ARG A 98 6.80 -4.47 -12.34
C ARG A 98 7.08 -3.43 -13.43
N TRP A 99 6.97 -3.81 -14.70
CA TRP A 99 7.30 -2.90 -15.82
C TRP A 99 6.62 -1.53 -15.73
N LYS A 100 5.38 -1.48 -15.20
CA LYS A 100 4.63 -0.21 -15.02
C LYS A 100 5.24 0.69 -13.96
N THR A 101 5.75 0.13 -12.85
CA THR A 101 6.41 0.89 -11.78
C THR A 101 7.82 1.27 -12.17
N VAL A 102 8.49 0.40 -12.90
CA VAL A 102 9.84 0.63 -13.41
C VAL A 102 9.91 1.80 -14.39
N LEU A 103 8.84 2.11 -15.12
CA LEU A 103 8.76 3.34 -15.93
C LEU A 103 8.91 4.61 -15.08
N PHE A 104 8.30 4.64 -13.89
CA PHE A 104 8.46 5.75 -12.95
C PHE A 104 9.87 5.78 -12.32
N LEU A 105 10.40 4.61 -11.97
CA LEU A 105 11.78 4.48 -11.48
C LEU A 105 12.80 5.03 -12.51
N TRP A 106 12.64 4.64 -13.77
CA TRP A 106 13.51 5.07 -14.87
C TRP A 106 13.34 6.55 -15.19
N GLY A 107 12.09 7.03 -15.23
CA GLY A 107 11.76 8.39 -15.58
C GLY A 107 12.02 9.42 -14.47
N ALA A 108 12.14 9.01 -13.22
CA ALA A 108 12.47 9.89 -12.10
C ALA A 108 13.90 10.46 -12.23
N ARG A 109 14.08 11.72 -11.82
CA ARG A 109 15.41 12.34 -11.70
C ARG A 109 16.06 11.84 -10.42
N ALA A 110 16.97 10.85 -10.51
CA ALA A 110 17.54 10.19 -9.35
C ALA A 110 19.03 9.98 -9.47
N LYS A 111 19.77 10.18 -8.35
CA LYS A 111 21.20 9.86 -8.25
C LYS A 111 21.40 8.34 -8.13
N ARG A 112 20.57 7.67 -7.33
CA ARG A 112 20.63 6.22 -7.10
C ARG A 112 19.24 5.60 -7.28
N ARG A 113 19.21 4.44 -7.92
CA ARG A 113 17.98 3.65 -8.15
C ARG A 113 18.15 2.25 -7.60
N VAL A 114 17.14 1.79 -6.87
CA VAL A 114 17.06 0.43 -6.34
C VAL A 114 15.73 -0.18 -6.77
N VAL A 115 15.73 -1.46 -7.15
CA VAL A 115 14.53 -2.11 -7.67
C VAL A 115 14.44 -3.57 -7.24
N LYS A 116 13.20 -4.00 -6.94
CA LYS A 116 12.86 -5.41 -6.90
C LYS A 116 12.87 -5.99 -8.31
N GLY A 117 13.54 -7.14 -8.52
CA GLY A 117 13.58 -7.83 -9.80
C GLY A 117 14.88 -7.69 -10.58
N ARG A 118 14.86 -7.95 -11.90
CA ARG A 118 16.06 -8.09 -12.74
C ARG A 118 16.26 -6.94 -13.72
N TRP A 119 16.17 -5.71 -13.28
CA TRP A 119 16.31 -4.52 -14.12
C TRP A 119 17.76 -4.03 -14.14
N TRP A 120 18.38 -3.99 -15.32
CA TRP A 120 19.84 -3.77 -15.50
C TRP A 120 20.32 -2.36 -15.15
N PHE A 121 19.45 -1.35 -15.20
CA PHE A 121 19.79 0.08 -15.00
C PHE A 121 19.70 0.55 -13.53
N ALA A 122 19.44 -0.36 -12.60
CA ALA A 122 19.32 -0.05 -11.18
C ALA A 122 20.01 -1.12 -10.32
N THR A 123 20.38 -0.77 -9.09
CA THR A 123 20.76 -1.76 -8.08
C THR A 123 19.56 -2.66 -7.81
N ARG A 124 19.72 -3.97 -7.95
CA ARG A 124 18.61 -4.93 -7.98
C ARG A 124 18.64 -5.92 -6.83
N PHE A 125 17.46 -6.28 -6.35
CA PHE A 125 17.25 -7.43 -5.46
C PHE A 125 16.28 -8.40 -6.11
N HIS A 126 16.66 -9.67 -6.21
CA HIS A 126 15.83 -10.72 -6.80
C HIS A 126 16.05 -12.05 -6.08
N GLN A 127 15.06 -12.44 -5.27
CA GLN A 127 14.92 -13.76 -4.67
C GLN A 127 13.44 -14.16 -4.72
N PRO A 128 13.00 -14.96 -5.70
CA PRO A 128 11.58 -15.17 -5.99
C PRO A 128 10.84 -16.04 -4.96
N GLU A 129 11.54 -16.75 -4.10
CA GLU A 129 10.98 -17.72 -3.14
C GLU A 129 10.70 -17.12 -1.75
N LEU A 130 11.07 -15.85 -1.53
CA LEU A 130 10.89 -15.21 -0.25
C LEU A 130 9.43 -14.76 -0.04
N HIS A 131 9.01 -14.75 1.22
CA HIS A 131 7.78 -14.08 1.62
C HIS A 131 7.84 -12.59 1.28
N ALA A 132 6.68 -11.96 0.98
CA ALA A 132 6.61 -10.56 0.53
C ALA A 132 7.34 -9.57 1.45
N ILE A 133 7.29 -9.78 2.77
CA ILE A 133 7.97 -8.94 3.76
C ILE A 133 9.50 -9.10 3.65
N GLU A 134 9.98 -10.33 3.50
CA GLU A 134 11.41 -10.62 3.36
C GLU A 134 11.99 -10.07 2.05
N GLU A 135 11.20 -10.11 0.97
CA GLU A 135 11.57 -9.46 -0.29
C GLU A 135 11.74 -7.94 -0.11
N LEU A 136 10.83 -7.28 0.61
CA LEU A 136 10.93 -5.85 0.91
C LEU A 136 12.17 -5.55 1.77
N ASP A 137 12.45 -6.40 2.76
CA ASP A 137 13.67 -6.32 3.57
C ASP A 137 14.93 -6.41 2.71
N GLY A 138 14.95 -7.33 1.76
CA GLY A 138 16.07 -7.50 0.84
C GLY A 138 16.27 -6.29 -0.07
N VAL A 139 15.17 -5.72 -0.61
CA VAL A 139 15.22 -4.49 -1.43
C VAL A 139 15.77 -3.32 -0.63
N LEU A 140 15.33 -3.13 0.61
CA LEU A 140 15.87 -2.08 1.48
C LEU A 140 17.32 -2.37 1.88
N GLY A 141 17.69 -3.65 2.07
CA GLY A 141 19.07 -4.05 2.34
C GLY A 141 20.03 -3.62 1.24
N VAL A 142 19.70 -3.87 -0.04
CA VAL A 142 20.55 -3.41 -1.17
C VAL A 142 20.48 -1.89 -1.36
N ALA A 143 19.46 -1.22 -0.81
CA ALA A 143 19.44 0.23 -0.72
C ALA A 143 20.38 0.78 0.37
N GLY A 144 20.94 -0.08 1.23
CA GLY A 144 21.85 0.27 2.31
C GLY A 144 21.18 0.48 3.67
N LEU A 145 19.90 0.07 3.82
CA LEU A 145 19.21 0.18 5.09
C LEU A 145 19.37 -1.13 5.89
N PRO A 146 19.81 -1.07 7.16
CA PRO A 146 19.93 -2.25 8.00
C PRO A 146 18.56 -2.89 8.25
N ARG A 147 18.54 -4.20 8.48
CA ARG A 147 17.30 -4.92 8.83
C ARG A 147 16.75 -4.40 10.16
N ALA A 148 15.45 -4.18 10.23
CA ALA A 148 14.77 -3.69 11.42
C ALA A 148 13.35 -4.28 11.46
N ASP A 149 12.65 -4.05 12.57
CA ASP A 149 11.24 -4.39 12.69
C ASP A 149 10.41 -3.73 11.57
N SER A 150 9.67 -4.55 10.84
CA SER A 150 8.81 -4.17 9.72
C SER A 150 7.34 -4.46 10.01
N GLN A 151 6.92 -4.42 11.28
CA GLN A 151 5.54 -4.58 11.68
C GLN A 151 4.65 -3.57 10.93
N MET A 152 3.56 -4.08 10.34
CA MET A 152 2.60 -3.27 9.61
C MET A 152 1.91 -2.26 10.53
N GLU A 153 1.59 -1.09 9.98
CA GLU A 153 0.91 -0.02 10.70
C GLU A 153 -0.08 0.71 9.79
N ILE A 154 -1.17 1.18 10.39
CA ILE A 154 -2.15 2.08 9.78
C ILE A 154 -2.37 3.24 10.72
N TYR A 155 -2.48 4.44 10.16
CA TYR A 155 -2.79 5.66 10.89
C TYR A 155 -4.17 6.14 10.46
N LEU A 156 -5.02 6.39 11.44
CA LEU A 156 -6.39 6.85 11.26
C LEU A 156 -6.52 8.29 11.73
N SER A 157 -7.42 9.07 11.11
CA SER A 157 -7.78 10.37 11.64
C SER A 157 -8.74 10.23 12.83
N GLU A 158 -8.77 11.27 13.68
CA GLU A 158 -9.75 11.35 14.77
C GLU A 158 -11.18 11.23 14.25
N LYS A 159 -11.48 11.85 13.11
CA LYS A 159 -12.81 11.78 12.48
C LYS A 159 -13.24 10.37 12.07
N GLU A 160 -12.30 9.56 11.57
CA GLU A 160 -12.59 8.16 11.21
C GLU A 160 -12.85 7.33 12.46
N VAL A 161 -12.08 7.56 13.53
CA VAL A 161 -12.29 6.89 14.83
C VAL A 161 -13.62 7.30 15.43
N GLU A 162 -13.93 8.60 15.45
CA GLU A 162 -15.22 9.13 15.94
C GLU A 162 -16.41 8.58 15.13
N PHE A 163 -16.28 8.51 13.80
CA PHE A 163 -17.31 7.95 12.94
C PHE A 163 -17.60 6.49 13.30
N VAL A 164 -16.56 5.66 13.43
CA VAL A 164 -16.73 4.24 13.79
C VAL A 164 -17.34 4.12 15.17
N ASN A 165 -16.85 4.85 16.16
CA ASN A 165 -17.38 4.83 17.52
C ASN A 165 -18.85 5.26 17.56
N ALA A 166 -19.25 6.27 16.79
CA ALA A 166 -20.64 6.67 16.67
C ALA A 166 -21.54 5.57 16.06
N GLN A 167 -21.03 4.83 15.06
CA GLN A 167 -21.78 3.68 14.50
C GLN A 167 -21.92 2.54 15.50
N LEU A 168 -20.85 2.18 16.21
CA LEU A 168 -20.87 1.16 17.25
C LEU A 168 -21.81 1.54 18.40
N GLY A 169 -21.81 2.84 18.80
CA GLY A 169 -22.72 3.37 19.82
C GLY A 169 -24.18 3.30 19.38
N ARG A 170 -24.50 3.69 18.12
CA ARG A 170 -25.87 3.58 17.56
C ARG A 170 -26.34 2.12 17.52
N ALA A 171 -25.45 1.19 17.28
CA ALA A 171 -25.74 -0.25 17.28
C ALA A 171 -25.81 -0.85 18.70
N GLY A 172 -25.47 -0.09 19.75
CA GLY A 172 -25.46 -0.55 21.14
C GLY A 172 -24.41 -1.62 21.44
N ILE A 173 -23.28 -1.60 20.70
CA ILE A 173 -22.23 -2.63 20.79
C ILE A 173 -20.83 -2.05 21.11
N ILE A 174 -20.75 -0.77 21.45
CA ILE A 174 -19.46 -0.11 21.68
C ILE A 174 -18.66 -0.74 22.85
N ASP A 175 -19.34 -1.26 23.85
CA ASP A 175 -18.72 -1.85 25.05
C ASP A 175 -18.54 -3.37 24.93
N LYS A 176 -18.91 -3.96 23.77
CA LYS A 176 -18.77 -5.40 23.53
C LYS A 176 -17.41 -5.74 22.94
N ARG A 177 -16.99 -6.99 23.12
CA ARG A 177 -15.85 -7.53 22.35
C ARG A 177 -16.25 -7.65 20.88
N LEU A 178 -15.54 -6.96 19.99
CA LEU A 178 -15.87 -6.95 18.58
C LEU A 178 -15.17 -8.09 17.85
N VAL A 179 -15.94 -8.82 17.05
CA VAL A 179 -15.45 -9.78 16.06
C VAL A 179 -15.75 -9.22 14.68
N VAL A 180 -14.71 -8.83 13.95
CA VAL A 180 -14.85 -8.27 12.60
C VAL A 180 -14.72 -9.41 11.58
N LEU A 181 -15.78 -9.63 10.80
CA LEU A 181 -15.80 -10.61 9.72
C LEU A 181 -15.71 -9.91 8.35
N SER A 182 -14.78 -10.37 7.52
CA SER A 182 -14.64 -9.97 6.13
C SER A 182 -14.86 -11.17 5.21
N PRO A 183 -16.13 -11.56 4.94
CA PRO A 183 -16.47 -12.84 4.34
C PRO A 183 -16.16 -12.94 2.85
N MET A 184 -15.94 -11.81 2.18
CA MET A 184 -15.77 -11.75 0.74
C MET A 184 -14.34 -11.48 0.33
N SER A 185 -13.86 -12.20 -0.67
CA SER A 185 -12.61 -11.90 -1.33
C SER A 185 -12.82 -11.84 -2.86
N ARG A 186 -11.91 -11.18 -3.56
CA ARG A 186 -11.93 -11.11 -5.03
C ARG A 186 -11.82 -12.50 -5.69
N TRP A 187 -11.26 -13.48 -4.99
CA TRP A 187 -11.03 -14.83 -5.51
C TRP A 187 -12.01 -15.80 -4.86
N PRO A 188 -12.92 -16.43 -5.64
CA PRO A 188 -13.89 -17.37 -5.10
C PRO A 188 -13.25 -18.50 -4.27
N THR A 189 -12.07 -18.96 -4.67
CA THR A 189 -11.33 -20.02 -3.97
C THR A 189 -10.81 -19.63 -2.58
N LYS A 190 -10.86 -18.33 -2.24
CA LYS A 190 -10.49 -17.80 -0.92
C LYS A 190 -11.71 -17.48 -0.05
N ASN A 191 -12.91 -17.65 -0.57
CA ASN A 191 -14.13 -17.39 0.17
C ASN A 191 -14.51 -18.65 0.93
N TRP A 192 -14.81 -18.47 2.20
CA TRP A 192 -15.42 -19.53 3.01
C TRP A 192 -16.92 -19.59 2.73
N ALA A 193 -17.57 -20.76 2.91
CA ALA A 193 -19.00 -20.88 2.69
C ALA A 193 -19.78 -20.02 3.69
N LEU A 194 -20.80 -19.27 3.23
CA LEU A 194 -21.59 -18.37 4.09
C LEU A 194 -22.22 -19.10 5.28
N GLN A 195 -22.61 -20.37 5.10
CA GLN A 195 -23.13 -21.21 6.18
C GLN A 195 -22.13 -21.34 7.34
N ARG A 196 -20.83 -21.45 7.04
CA ARG A 196 -19.77 -21.55 8.05
C ARG A 196 -19.58 -20.26 8.86
N TYR A 197 -19.77 -19.08 8.21
CA TYR A 197 -19.78 -17.81 8.94
C TYR A 197 -20.96 -17.72 9.91
N ARG A 198 -22.14 -18.25 9.53
CA ARG A 198 -23.30 -18.34 10.43
C ARG A 198 -22.98 -19.23 11.64
N GLU A 199 -22.51 -20.45 11.41
CA GLU A 199 -22.08 -21.38 12.46
C GLU A 199 -21.06 -20.75 13.42
N LEU A 200 -20.10 -19.98 12.86
CA LEU A 200 -19.15 -19.22 13.67
C LEU A 200 -19.84 -18.16 14.53
N CYS A 201 -20.76 -17.37 13.97
CA CYS A 201 -21.49 -16.36 14.72
C CYS A 201 -22.31 -16.97 15.87
N ASP A 202 -22.97 -18.11 15.59
CA ASP A 202 -23.80 -18.84 16.58
C ASP A 202 -22.93 -19.43 17.73
N ALA A 203 -21.65 -19.72 17.47
CA ALA A 203 -20.70 -20.25 18.45
C ALA A 203 -20.00 -19.17 19.28
N LEU A 204 -20.15 -17.88 18.95
CA LEU A 204 -19.50 -16.79 19.69
C LEU A 204 -20.15 -16.57 21.05
N PRO A 205 -19.36 -16.21 22.09
CA PRO A 205 -19.89 -15.83 23.39
C PRO A 205 -20.87 -14.65 23.31
N ALA A 206 -21.85 -14.61 24.23
CA ALA A 206 -22.90 -13.58 24.25
C ALA A 206 -22.37 -12.13 24.47
N ASP A 207 -21.18 -11.99 25.01
CA ASP A 207 -20.49 -10.70 25.19
C ASP A 207 -19.78 -10.21 23.92
N CYS A 208 -19.76 -11.02 22.85
CA CYS A 208 -19.23 -10.63 21.56
C CYS A 208 -20.31 -9.97 20.70
N ALA A 209 -19.90 -8.99 19.90
CA ALA A 209 -20.69 -8.43 18.81
C ALA A 209 -19.96 -8.64 17.48
N VAL A 210 -20.71 -9.02 16.45
CA VAL A 210 -20.17 -9.26 15.11
C VAL A 210 -20.39 -8.04 14.25
N VAL A 211 -19.30 -7.56 13.64
CA VAL A 211 -19.31 -6.50 12.62
C VAL A 211 -18.91 -7.14 11.29
N VAL A 212 -19.76 -7.08 10.29
CA VAL A 212 -19.45 -7.58 8.95
C VAL A 212 -19.01 -6.41 8.08
N THR A 213 -17.84 -6.56 7.46
CA THR A 213 -17.30 -5.58 6.53
C THR A 213 -17.39 -6.08 5.09
N GLY A 214 -17.66 -5.17 4.16
CA GLY A 214 -17.74 -5.48 2.73
C GLY A 214 -17.94 -4.21 1.92
N THR A 215 -17.97 -4.35 0.60
CA THR A 215 -18.39 -3.30 -0.33
C THR A 215 -19.83 -3.56 -0.76
N GLU A 216 -20.57 -2.50 -1.03
CA GLU A 216 -21.84 -2.62 -1.75
C GLU A 216 -21.57 -3.28 -3.12
N ALA A 217 -22.49 -4.17 -3.54
CA ALA A 217 -22.35 -4.97 -4.75
C ALA A 217 -22.65 -4.15 -6.03
#